data_c2795d958c75deb015e381544c77c9de
#
_entry.id   c2795d958c75deb015e381544c77c9de
#
_cell.length_a   1.000
_cell.length_b   1.000
_cell.length_c   1.000
_cell.angle_alpha   90.00
_cell.angle_beta   90.00
_cell.angle_gamma   90.00
#
_symmetry.space_group_name_H-M   'P 1'
#
loop_
_entity.id
_entity.type
_entity.pdbx_description
1 polymer ?
#
loop_
_entity_poly.entity_id
_entity_poly.type
_entity_poly.pdbx_seq_one_letter_code
_entity_poly.pdbx_strand_id
1 'polypeptide(L)'
;MTITEYTDAKGRPTGPADYSSLETMDELLNEGTHEVKVLRRGDMVEGKVVRIVGDEVMVDVGLKAEGVVVGREFYDPRSMSQRPELSLGVVIDVYVLQPEGDAAAMLSIRRALQEQQWRLTERMYNDGEVIETSITEYNKGGVLVNVGPRGFVPMSQLVSLEPGPSGESRDDVMDRLAELVGQPIQVKIIEMDRRRNRLILSERAAEREARSERREQ
;
A
#
# COMPACT_ATOMS: atom_id res chain seq x y z
N MET A 1 -27.41 44.65 46.61
CA MET A 1 -27.98 45.31 45.41
C MET A 1 -28.67 44.24 44.59
N THR A 2 -29.98 44.26 44.63
CA THR A 2 -30.87 43.19 44.08
C THR A 2 -31.00 43.38 42.60
N ILE A 3 -30.60 42.40 41.81
CA ILE A 3 -30.78 42.41 40.36
C ILE A 3 -32.22 41.98 40.10
N THR A 4 -33.02 42.88 39.57
CA THR A 4 -34.42 42.64 39.18
C THR A 4 -34.41 41.91 37.83
N GLU A 5 -34.84 40.65 37.79
CA GLU A 5 -35.08 39.91 36.56
C GLU A 5 -36.23 40.56 35.79
N TYR A 6 -35.96 41.05 34.61
CA TYR A 6 -36.97 41.52 33.65
C TYR A 6 -37.48 40.34 32.82
N THR A 7 -38.72 39.99 33.04
CA THR A 7 -39.44 39.02 32.20
C THR A 7 -40.56 39.70 31.43
N ASP A 8 -40.82 39.25 30.18
CA ASP A 8 -41.95 39.75 29.37
C ASP A 8 -43.31 39.23 29.89
N ALA A 9 -44.42 39.75 29.36
CA ALA A 9 -45.77 39.39 29.75
C ALA A 9 -46.13 37.89 29.54
N LYS A 10 -45.20 37.07 29.04
CA LYS A 10 -45.31 35.62 28.82
C LYS A 10 -44.27 34.83 29.63
N GLY A 11 -43.57 35.48 30.58
CA GLY A 11 -42.62 34.83 31.47
C GLY A 11 -41.27 34.46 30.82
N ARG A 12 -40.89 35.09 29.71
CA ARG A 12 -39.59 34.90 29.07
C ARG A 12 -38.57 35.94 29.56
N PRO A 13 -37.32 35.52 29.87
CA PRO A 13 -36.29 36.45 30.29
C PRO A 13 -35.92 37.40 29.12
N THR A 14 -35.99 38.73 29.38
CA THR A 14 -35.62 39.81 28.46
C THR A 14 -34.30 40.47 28.87
N GLY A 15 -33.35 39.67 29.37
CA GLY A 15 -31.96 40.14 29.56
C GLY A 15 -31.21 40.15 28.24
N PRO A 16 -30.15 40.98 28.08
CA PRO A 16 -29.26 40.85 26.94
C PRO A 16 -28.71 39.41 26.93
N ALA A 17 -28.98 38.69 25.83
CA ALA A 17 -28.42 37.38 25.62
C ALA A 17 -26.89 37.48 25.76
N ASP A 18 -26.32 36.64 26.60
CA ASP A 18 -24.88 36.54 26.73
C ASP A 18 -24.35 35.85 25.45
N TYR A 19 -23.88 36.64 24.53
CA TYR A 19 -23.29 36.19 23.26
C TYR A 19 -21.82 35.83 23.42
N SER A 20 -21.32 35.71 24.66
CA SER A 20 -19.91 35.32 24.91
C SER A 20 -19.56 33.87 24.53
N SER A 21 -20.57 33.06 24.20
CA SER A 21 -20.41 31.70 23.70
C SER A 21 -20.72 31.53 22.19
N LEU A 22 -20.96 32.64 21.48
CA LEU A 22 -21.00 32.57 20.04
C LEU A 22 -19.56 32.43 19.56
N GLU A 23 -19.21 31.19 19.17
CA GLU A 23 -18.05 30.93 18.32
C GLU A 23 -18.07 32.00 17.22
N THR A 24 -16.98 32.72 17.12
CA THR A 24 -16.89 33.81 16.15
C THR A 24 -17.09 33.22 14.75
N MET A 25 -17.72 33.96 13.86
CA MET A 25 -17.91 33.55 12.45
C MET A 25 -16.58 33.09 11.83
N ASP A 26 -15.46 33.62 12.32
CA ASP A 26 -14.11 33.22 11.92
C ASP A 26 -13.73 31.82 12.42
N GLU A 27 -14.20 31.39 13.61
CA GLU A 27 -13.99 30.01 14.11
C GLU A 27 -14.82 29.01 13.31
N LEU A 28 -16.08 29.33 12.99
CA LEU A 28 -16.93 28.49 12.14
C LEU A 28 -16.42 28.45 10.68
N LEU A 29 -15.82 29.51 10.19
CA LEU A 29 -15.18 29.53 8.88
C LEU A 29 -13.86 28.77 8.88
N ASN A 30 -13.16 28.71 10.00
CA ASN A 30 -11.88 27.98 10.13
C ASN A 30 -12.09 26.46 10.30
N GLU A 31 -13.19 26.04 10.96
CA GLU A 31 -13.58 24.61 10.98
C GLU A 31 -14.10 24.14 9.62
N GLY A 32 -14.57 25.04 8.76
CA GLY A 32 -15.10 24.76 7.42
C GLY A 32 -14.11 24.96 6.27
N THR A 33 -12.87 25.35 6.52
CA THR A 33 -11.83 25.31 5.49
C THR A 33 -11.40 23.88 5.22
N HIS A 34 -12.27 23.10 4.59
CA HIS A 34 -11.82 21.99 3.78
C HIS A 34 -10.86 22.60 2.76
N GLU A 35 -9.55 22.50 3.01
CA GLU A 35 -8.57 22.69 1.96
C GLU A 35 -9.07 21.88 0.77
N VAL A 36 -9.40 22.56 -0.32
CA VAL A 36 -9.79 21.89 -1.56
C VAL A 36 -8.60 21.05 -1.97
N LYS A 37 -8.60 19.78 -1.59
CA LYS A 37 -7.56 18.82 -1.99
C LYS A 37 -7.58 18.76 -3.51
N VAL A 38 -6.61 19.39 -4.14
CA VAL A 38 -6.40 19.27 -5.58
C VAL A 38 -5.64 17.96 -5.80
N LEU A 39 -6.36 16.92 -6.16
CA LEU A 39 -5.74 15.64 -6.51
C LEU A 39 -5.03 15.75 -7.85
N ARG A 40 -3.85 15.15 -7.93
CA ARG A 40 -3.08 15.02 -9.17
C ARG A 40 -2.99 13.56 -9.55
N ARG A 41 -2.83 13.31 -10.83
CA ARG A 41 -2.54 11.96 -11.30
C ARG A 41 -1.25 11.44 -10.65
N GLY A 42 -1.33 10.30 -10.02
CA GLY A 42 -0.21 9.68 -9.32
C GLY A 42 -0.21 9.87 -7.81
N ASP A 43 -1.11 10.68 -7.28
CA ASP A 43 -1.21 10.87 -5.83
C ASP A 43 -1.77 9.62 -5.15
N MET A 44 -1.27 9.35 -3.96
CA MET A 44 -1.84 8.38 -3.02
C MET A 44 -2.62 9.12 -1.96
N VAL A 45 -3.88 8.78 -1.81
CA VAL A 45 -4.79 9.41 -0.84
C VAL A 45 -5.59 8.37 -0.09
N GLU A 46 -5.91 8.68 1.15
CA GLU A 46 -6.86 7.89 1.93
C GLU A 46 -8.29 8.24 1.48
N GLY A 47 -9.10 7.22 1.32
CA GLY A 47 -10.49 7.37 0.97
C GLY A 47 -11.38 6.40 1.75
N LYS A 48 -12.61 6.80 2.01
CA LYS A 48 -13.62 6.00 2.69
C LYS A 48 -14.55 5.35 1.68
N VAL A 49 -14.72 4.04 1.76
CA VAL A 49 -15.67 3.31 0.91
C VAL A 49 -17.09 3.69 1.30
N VAL A 50 -17.82 4.33 0.38
CA VAL A 50 -19.19 4.81 0.60
C VAL A 50 -20.24 3.92 -0.06
N ARG A 51 -19.90 3.29 -1.19
CA ARG A 51 -20.82 2.40 -1.91
C ARG A 51 -20.06 1.34 -2.70
N ILE A 52 -20.65 0.17 -2.82
CA ILE A 52 -20.17 -0.93 -3.66
C ILE A 52 -21.34 -1.38 -4.53
N VAL A 53 -21.20 -1.28 -5.85
CA VAL A 53 -22.24 -1.66 -6.83
C VAL A 53 -21.60 -2.58 -7.88
N GLY A 54 -21.85 -3.87 -7.78
CA GLY A 54 -21.24 -4.86 -8.66
C GLY A 54 -19.71 -4.84 -8.57
N ASP A 55 -19.07 -4.47 -9.69
CA ASP A 55 -17.61 -4.36 -9.81
C ASP A 55 -17.09 -2.93 -9.61
N GLU A 56 -17.95 -1.99 -9.23
CA GLU A 56 -17.56 -0.60 -9.00
C GLU A 56 -17.60 -0.27 -7.51
N VAL A 57 -16.58 0.42 -7.04
CA VAL A 57 -16.46 0.90 -5.66
C VAL A 57 -16.37 2.41 -5.67
N MET A 58 -17.30 3.05 -4.97
CA MET A 58 -17.30 4.50 -4.77
C MET A 58 -16.58 4.83 -3.47
N VAL A 59 -15.63 5.75 -3.55
CA VAL A 59 -14.75 6.13 -2.46
C VAL A 59 -14.79 7.64 -2.27
N ASP A 60 -15.09 8.08 -1.07
CA ASP A 60 -15.00 9.47 -0.67
C ASP A 60 -13.54 9.80 -0.33
N VAL A 61 -12.93 10.67 -1.10
CA VAL A 61 -11.55 11.14 -0.94
C VAL A 61 -11.46 12.60 -0.50
N GLY A 62 -12.59 13.18 -0.06
CA GLY A 62 -12.69 14.58 0.37
C GLY A 62 -12.77 15.57 -0.79
N LEU A 63 -13.25 15.14 -1.94
CA LEU A 63 -13.57 15.97 -3.10
C LEU A 63 -15.07 16.33 -3.12
N LYS A 64 -15.46 17.16 -4.09
CA LYS A 64 -16.88 17.49 -4.31
C LYS A 64 -17.70 16.31 -4.78
N ALA A 65 -17.09 15.40 -5.56
CA ALA A 65 -17.70 14.16 -6.03
C ALA A 65 -16.93 12.94 -5.52
N GLU A 66 -17.63 11.82 -5.36
CA GLU A 66 -17.04 10.54 -5.01
C GLU A 66 -16.10 10.06 -6.14
N GLY A 67 -14.96 9.49 -5.77
CA GLY A 67 -14.09 8.81 -6.72
C GLY A 67 -14.59 7.42 -7.03
N VAL A 68 -14.32 6.92 -8.24
CA VAL A 68 -14.76 5.60 -8.71
C VAL A 68 -13.56 4.68 -8.93
N VAL A 69 -13.63 3.48 -8.38
CA VAL A 69 -12.71 2.37 -8.64
C VAL A 69 -13.43 1.32 -9.47
N VAL A 70 -12.98 1.09 -10.70
CA VAL A 70 -13.56 0.10 -11.61
C VAL A 70 -12.99 -1.29 -11.31
N GLY A 71 -13.74 -2.36 -11.53
CA GLY A 71 -13.45 -3.73 -11.14
C GLY A 71 -12.02 -4.22 -11.41
N ARG A 72 -11.45 -3.94 -12.58
CA ARG A 72 -10.05 -4.30 -12.89
C ARG A 72 -9.01 -3.49 -12.12
N GLU A 73 -9.36 -2.34 -11.57
CA GLU A 73 -8.51 -1.50 -10.72
C GLU A 73 -8.72 -1.81 -9.21
N PHE A 74 -9.70 -2.65 -8.93
CA PHE A 74 -9.95 -3.18 -7.60
C PHE A 74 -9.15 -4.47 -7.32
N TYR A 75 -9.10 -5.39 -8.30
CA TYR A 75 -8.48 -6.69 -8.15
C TYR A 75 -7.81 -7.14 -9.45
N ASP A 76 -6.60 -7.70 -9.35
CA ASP A 76 -5.92 -8.38 -10.45
C ASP A 76 -5.88 -9.89 -10.15
N PRO A 77 -6.65 -10.72 -10.89
CA PRO A 77 -6.66 -12.17 -10.68
C PRO A 77 -5.30 -12.85 -10.97
N ARG A 78 -4.38 -12.16 -11.64
CA ARG A 78 -3.02 -12.64 -11.90
C ARG A 78 -2.04 -12.33 -10.76
N SER A 79 -2.41 -11.45 -9.86
CA SER A 79 -1.67 -11.20 -8.63
C SER A 79 -2.05 -12.26 -7.62
N MET A 80 -1.07 -12.84 -6.92
CA MET A 80 -1.34 -13.75 -5.80
C MET A 80 -1.95 -13.03 -4.59
N SER A 81 -2.12 -11.73 -4.67
CA SER A 81 -2.81 -10.93 -3.65
C SER A 81 -4.27 -11.35 -3.57
N GLN A 82 -4.72 -11.67 -2.38
CA GLN A 82 -6.12 -11.97 -2.13
C GLN A 82 -6.98 -10.76 -2.49
N ARG A 83 -8.20 -11.02 -2.98
CA ARG A 83 -9.18 -9.96 -3.19
C ARG A 83 -9.39 -9.25 -1.84
N PRO A 84 -9.14 -7.93 -1.74
CA PRO A 84 -9.40 -7.24 -0.49
C PRO A 84 -10.88 -7.29 -0.16
N GLU A 85 -11.20 -7.74 1.06
CA GLU A 85 -12.56 -7.66 1.56
C GLU A 85 -12.87 -6.21 1.88
N LEU A 86 -13.64 -5.57 1.01
CA LEU A 86 -14.10 -4.21 1.23
C LEU A 86 -15.48 -4.22 1.89
N SER A 87 -15.57 -3.50 2.99
CA SER A 87 -16.83 -3.20 3.66
C SER A 87 -17.13 -1.71 3.56
N LEU A 88 -18.40 -1.36 3.61
CA LEU A 88 -18.82 0.04 3.64
C LEU A 88 -18.24 0.73 4.88
N GLY A 89 -17.73 1.95 4.69
CA GLY A 89 -17.17 2.75 5.77
C GLY A 89 -15.68 2.48 6.08
N VAL A 90 -15.07 1.48 5.46
CA VAL A 90 -13.63 1.21 5.61
C VAL A 90 -12.81 2.29 4.92
N VAL A 91 -11.75 2.74 5.59
CA VAL A 91 -10.75 3.67 5.03
C VAL A 91 -9.68 2.84 4.33
N ILE A 92 -9.37 3.21 3.10
CA ILE A 92 -8.39 2.53 2.24
C ILE A 92 -7.51 3.55 1.52
N ASP A 93 -6.30 3.16 1.22
CA ASP A 93 -5.44 3.94 0.33
C ASP A 93 -5.83 3.69 -1.12
N VAL A 94 -5.96 4.77 -1.88
CA VAL A 94 -6.28 4.76 -3.29
C VAL A 94 -5.28 5.58 -4.09
N TYR A 95 -4.96 5.11 -5.29
CA TYR A 95 -4.09 5.78 -6.24
C TYR A 95 -4.91 6.53 -7.28
N VAL A 96 -4.60 7.79 -7.51
CA VAL A 96 -5.31 8.65 -8.47
C VAL A 96 -4.84 8.35 -9.89
N LEU A 97 -5.69 7.71 -10.69
CA LEU A 97 -5.44 7.47 -12.12
C LEU A 97 -5.74 8.70 -12.96
N GLN A 98 -6.88 9.32 -12.66
CA GLN A 98 -7.34 10.54 -13.30
C GLN A 98 -8.00 11.41 -12.23
N PRO A 99 -7.55 12.66 -12.07
CA PRO A 99 -8.18 13.58 -11.11
C PRO A 99 -9.59 13.97 -11.56
N GLU A 100 -10.36 14.49 -10.61
CA GLU A 100 -11.68 15.04 -10.88
C GLU A 100 -11.60 16.13 -11.96
N GLY A 101 -12.54 16.06 -12.94
CA GLY A 101 -12.73 17.04 -14.00
C GLY A 101 -14.22 17.15 -14.32
N ASP A 102 -14.59 16.96 -15.58
CA ASP A 102 -16.00 16.88 -15.99
C ASP A 102 -16.68 15.57 -15.53
N ALA A 103 -15.88 14.58 -15.12
CA ALA A 103 -16.32 13.28 -14.59
C ALA A 103 -15.71 13.04 -13.21
N ALA A 104 -16.27 12.05 -12.48
CA ALA A 104 -15.74 11.60 -11.20
C ALA A 104 -14.27 11.17 -11.31
N ALA A 105 -13.49 11.38 -10.24
CA ALA A 105 -12.10 10.94 -10.20
C ALA A 105 -11.99 9.42 -10.36
N MET A 106 -11.11 8.96 -11.24
CA MET A 106 -10.81 7.53 -11.39
C MET A 106 -9.68 7.13 -10.45
N LEU A 107 -9.95 6.13 -9.65
CA LEU A 107 -9.07 5.64 -8.59
C LEU A 107 -8.69 4.17 -8.82
N SER A 108 -7.58 3.73 -8.21
CA SER A 108 -7.10 2.35 -8.27
C SER A 108 -6.63 1.89 -6.90
N ILE A 109 -7.27 0.86 -6.36
CA ILE A 109 -6.84 0.17 -5.14
C ILE A 109 -5.65 -0.72 -5.46
N ARG A 110 -5.70 -1.43 -6.57
CA ARG A 110 -4.62 -2.30 -7.04
C ARG A 110 -3.28 -1.58 -7.13
N ARG A 111 -3.26 -0.39 -7.73
CA ARG A 111 -2.03 0.42 -7.83
C ARG A 111 -1.60 0.97 -6.48
N ALA A 112 -2.53 1.33 -5.61
CA ALA A 112 -2.22 1.76 -4.27
C ALA A 112 -1.50 0.66 -3.48
N LEU A 113 -2.03 -0.57 -3.50
CA LEU A 113 -1.39 -1.73 -2.87
C LEU A 113 0.01 -2.01 -3.47
N GLN A 114 0.14 -1.95 -4.79
CA GLN A 114 1.44 -2.12 -5.45
C GLN A 114 2.43 -1.04 -5.03
N GLU A 115 2.01 0.20 -4.93
CA GLU A 115 2.83 1.32 -4.48
C GLU A 115 3.28 1.16 -3.03
N GLN A 116 2.39 0.72 -2.14
CA GLN A 116 2.73 0.40 -0.75
C GLN A 116 3.77 -0.72 -0.66
N GLN A 117 3.59 -1.78 -1.44
CA GLN A 117 4.54 -2.90 -1.49
C GLN A 117 5.93 -2.43 -1.95
N TRP A 118 5.99 -1.55 -2.96
CA TRP A 118 7.25 -0.97 -3.42
C TRP A 118 7.93 -0.12 -2.36
N ARG A 119 7.17 0.73 -1.65
CA ARG A 119 7.70 1.55 -0.55
C ARG A 119 8.24 0.69 0.59
N LEU A 120 7.55 -0.39 0.94
CA LEU A 120 8.01 -1.33 1.95
C LEU A 120 9.32 -2.01 1.51
N THR A 121 9.35 -2.50 0.27
CA THR A 121 10.53 -3.14 -0.33
C THR A 121 11.72 -2.18 -0.39
N GLU A 122 11.49 -0.90 -0.69
CA GLU A 122 12.52 0.12 -0.70
C GLU A 122 13.12 0.37 0.70
N ARG A 123 12.31 0.36 1.74
CA ARG A 123 12.79 0.42 3.13
C ARG A 123 13.66 -0.78 3.46
N MET A 124 13.18 -2.01 3.18
CA MET A 124 13.94 -3.24 3.40
C MET A 124 15.27 -3.24 2.64
N TYR A 125 15.31 -2.67 1.43
CA TYR A 125 16.53 -2.51 0.66
C TYR A 125 17.52 -1.54 1.32
N ASN A 126 17.03 -0.38 1.77
CA ASN A 126 17.86 0.64 2.43
C ASN A 126 18.39 0.18 3.79
N ASP A 127 17.57 -0.55 4.54
CA ASP A 127 17.93 -1.11 5.85
C ASP A 127 18.83 -2.35 5.73
N GLY A 128 18.95 -2.90 4.52
CA GLY A 128 19.72 -4.10 4.24
C GLY A 128 19.15 -5.36 4.88
N GLU A 129 17.87 -5.39 5.11
CA GLU A 129 17.16 -6.44 5.84
C GLU A 129 17.19 -7.79 5.11
N VAL A 130 17.33 -8.87 5.88
CA VAL A 130 17.16 -10.24 5.38
C VAL A 130 15.69 -10.61 5.43
N ILE A 131 15.16 -10.99 4.28
CA ILE A 131 13.74 -11.29 4.08
C ILE A 131 13.58 -12.81 3.97
N GLU A 132 12.66 -13.36 4.75
CA GLU A 132 12.24 -14.75 4.63
C GLU A 132 11.02 -14.84 3.71
N THR A 133 11.11 -15.65 2.67
CA THR A 133 10.06 -15.84 1.67
C THR A 133 10.07 -17.28 1.14
N SER A 134 9.15 -17.61 0.24
CA SER A 134 9.12 -18.90 -0.43
C SER A 134 9.31 -18.75 -1.94
N ILE A 135 9.91 -19.77 -2.53
CA ILE A 135 10.11 -19.86 -3.97
C ILE A 135 8.76 -20.18 -4.63
N THR A 136 8.30 -19.30 -5.52
CA THR A 136 7.01 -19.45 -6.21
C THR A 136 7.12 -20.12 -7.57
N GLU A 137 8.14 -19.75 -8.32
CA GLU A 137 8.38 -20.24 -9.67
C GLU A 137 9.89 -20.37 -9.93
N TYR A 138 10.26 -21.07 -10.97
CA TYR A 138 11.64 -21.15 -11.44
C TYR A 138 11.75 -20.93 -12.94
N ASN A 139 12.92 -20.53 -13.41
CA ASN A 139 13.22 -20.38 -14.82
C ASN A 139 14.70 -20.74 -15.11
N LYS A 140 15.10 -20.63 -16.39
CA LYS A 140 16.47 -20.95 -16.84
C LYS A 140 17.58 -20.12 -16.19
N GLY A 141 17.26 -19.03 -15.52
CA GLY A 141 18.21 -18.10 -14.91
C GLY A 141 18.25 -18.18 -13.40
N GLY A 142 17.25 -18.80 -12.75
CA GLY A 142 17.12 -18.83 -11.30
C GLY A 142 15.69 -19.04 -10.83
N VAL A 143 15.38 -18.56 -9.67
CA VAL A 143 14.07 -18.71 -9.04
C VAL A 143 13.38 -17.36 -8.85
N LEU A 144 12.05 -17.40 -8.81
CA LEU A 144 11.19 -16.26 -8.53
C LEU A 144 10.62 -16.42 -7.12
N VAL A 145 10.66 -15.33 -6.39
CA VAL A 145 10.12 -15.21 -5.03
C VAL A 145 9.16 -14.03 -4.93
N ASN A 146 8.28 -14.07 -3.95
CA ASN A 146 7.33 -13.00 -3.71
C ASN A 146 7.67 -12.27 -2.40
N VAL A 147 8.20 -11.08 -2.52
CA VAL A 147 8.51 -10.18 -1.37
C VAL A 147 7.60 -8.94 -1.34
N GLY A 148 6.46 -9.05 -2.02
CA GLY A 148 5.55 -7.97 -2.35
C GLY A 148 5.56 -7.78 -3.86
N PRO A 149 6.52 -7.06 -4.46
CA PRO A 149 6.84 -7.19 -5.88
C PRO A 149 7.48 -8.55 -6.18
N ARG A 150 7.40 -8.97 -7.45
CA ARG A 150 8.12 -10.17 -7.89
C ARG A 150 9.64 -9.94 -7.83
N GLY A 151 10.30 -10.78 -7.05
CA GLY A 151 11.76 -10.80 -6.95
C GLY A 151 12.37 -11.95 -7.74
N PHE A 152 13.54 -11.74 -8.29
CA PHE A 152 14.32 -12.72 -9.01
C PHE A 152 15.64 -13.01 -8.29
N VAL A 153 15.91 -14.28 -8.02
CA VAL A 153 17.18 -14.75 -7.44
C VAL A 153 17.94 -15.50 -8.53
N PRO A 154 19.03 -14.93 -9.08
CA PRO A 154 19.85 -15.62 -10.07
C PRO A 154 20.46 -16.91 -9.50
N MET A 155 20.67 -17.94 -10.32
CA MET A 155 21.33 -19.18 -9.91
C MET A 155 22.69 -18.96 -9.24
N SER A 156 23.45 -17.98 -9.68
CA SER A 156 24.75 -17.61 -9.08
C SER A 156 24.64 -17.06 -7.66
N GLN A 157 23.45 -16.63 -7.25
CA GLN A 157 23.14 -16.04 -5.94
C GLN A 157 22.37 -17.00 -5.02
N LEU A 158 22.05 -18.21 -5.51
CA LEU A 158 21.49 -19.29 -4.71
C LEU A 158 22.61 -20.04 -3.97
N VAL A 159 22.37 -20.35 -2.70
CA VAL A 159 23.19 -21.24 -1.88
C VAL A 159 22.54 -22.61 -1.83
N SER A 160 21.21 -22.65 -1.76
CA SER A 160 20.42 -23.89 -1.74
C SER A 160 20.56 -24.71 -3.02
N LEU A 161 21.02 -24.12 -4.12
CA LEU A 161 21.43 -24.86 -5.32
C LEU A 161 22.93 -25.20 -5.22
N GLU A 162 23.25 -26.35 -4.65
CA GLU A 162 24.63 -26.82 -4.62
C GLU A 162 25.20 -26.97 -6.04
N PRO A 163 26.49 -26.62 -6.25
CA PRO A 163 27.12 -26.88 -7.54
C PRO A 163 27.08 -28.37 -7.84
N GLY A 164 26.42 -28.73 -8.93
CA GLY A 164 26.36 -30.10 -9.41
C GLY A 164 27.71 -30.61 -9.92
N PRO A 165 27.85 -31.91 -10.19
CA PRO A 165 29.07 -32.48 -10.75
C PRO A 165 29.41 -31.83 -12.09
N SER A 166 30.71 -31.73 -12.39
CA SER A 166 31.19 -31.16 -13.65
C SER A 166 30.61 -31.93 -14.82
N GLY A 167 29.78 -31.30 -15.64
CA GLY A 167 29.10 -31.90 -16.81
C GLY A 167 27.62 -32.14 -16.63
N GLU A 168 27.03 -31.62 -15.56
CA GLU A 168 25.56 -31.63 -15.35
C GLU A 168 24.81 -31.03 -16.53
N SER A 169 23.75 -31.70 -16.99
CA SER A 169 22.94 -31.20 -18.09
C SER A 169 22.05 -30.01 -17.61
N ARG A 170 21.59 -29.23 -18.56
CA ARG A 170 20.64 -28.15 -18.22
C ARG A 170 19.33 -28.67 -17.67
N ASP A 171 18.93 -29.85 -18.07
CA ASP A 171 17.69 -30.47 -17.62
C ASP A 171 17.80 -30.89 -16.16
N ASP A 172 18.95 -31.46 -15.74
CA ASP A 172 19.21 -31.81 -14.35
C ASP A 172 19.17 -30.58 -13.42
N VAL A 173 19.74 -29.46 -13.87
CA VAL A 173 19.66 -28.18 -13.13
C VAL A 173 18.23 -27.69 -13.01
N MET A 174 17.44 -27.84 -14.07
CA MET A 174 16.01 -27.42 -14.05
C MET A 174 15.19 -28.31 -13.11
N ASP A 175 15.43 -29.57 -13.06
CA ASP A 175 14.75 -30.50 -12.14
C ASP A 175 15.06 -30.13 -10.69
N ARG A 176 16.31 -29.82 -10.37
CA ARG A 176 16.71 -29.36 -9.03
C ARG A 176 16.09 -28.03 -8.65
N LEU A 177 15.97 -27.07 -9.60
CA LEU A 177 15.26 -25.83 -9.37
C LEU A 177 13.75 -26.07 -9.14
N ALA A 178 13.16 -27.06 -9.81
CA ALA A 178 11.78 -27.45 -9.59
C ALA A 178 11.54 -27.98 -8.17
N GLU A 179 12.49 -28.74 -7.60
CA GLU A 179 12.42 -29.25 -6.23
C GLU A 179 12.47 -28.13 -5.17
N LEU A 180 13.06 -26.97 -5.50
CA LEU A 180 13.14 -25.84 -4.59
C LEU A 180 11.82 -25.04 -4.54
N VAL A 181 10.89 -25.23 -5.48
CA VAL A 181 9.61 -24.52 -5.49
C VAL A 181 8.80 -24.88 -4.24
N GLY A 182 8.29 -23.85 -3.56
CA GLY A 182 7.56 -23.97 -2.31
C GLY A 182 8.43 -24.04 -1.06
N GLN A 183 9.76 -24.13 -1.20
CA GLN A 183 10.66 -24.10 -0.05
C GLN A 183 10.87 -22.67 0.46
N PRO A 184 11.05 -22.51 1.79
CA PRO A 184 11.41 -21.22 2.38
C PRO A 184 12.86 -20.87 2.01
N ILE A 185 13.11 -19.61 1.71
CA ILE A 185 14.42 -19.07 1.38
C ILE A 185 14.63 -17.72 2.08
N GLN A 186 15.84 -17.51 2.60
CA GLN A 186 16.24 -16.21 3.13
C GLN A 186 17.02 -15.45 2.08
N VAL A 187 16.59 -14.24 1.76
CA VAL A 187 17.15 -13.43 0.69
C VAL A 187 17.38 -12.00 1.12
N LYS A 188 18.37 -11.34 0.53
CA LYS A 188 18.64 -9.93 0.69
C LYS A 188 18.52 -9.24 -0.67
N ILE A 189 17.94 -8.05 -0.70
CA ILE A 189 17.79 -7.29 -1.94
C ILE A 189 19.15 -6.69 -2.31
N ILE A 190 19.61 -6.93 -3.54
CA ILE A 190 20.88 -6.40 -4.06
C ILE A 190 20.68 -5.33 -5.14
N GLU A 191 19.60 -5.40 -5.90
CA GLU A 191 19.26 -4.40 -6.92
C GLU A 191 17.75 -4.22 -7.00
N MET A 192 17.33 -2.96 -7.12
CA MET A 192 15.94 -2.59 -7.27
C MET A 192 15.77 -1.59 -8.42
N ASP A 193 15.02 -1.97 -9.46
CA ASP A 193 14.61 -1.10 -10.56
C ASP A 193 13.08 -1.01 -10.63
N ARG A 194 12.55 0.03 -10.01
CA ARG A 194 11.11 0.28 -9.95
C ARG A 194 10.50 0.58 -11.32
N ARG A 195 11.24 1.22 -12.22
CA ARG A 195 10.75 1.58 -13.56
C ARG A 195 10.52 0.34 -14.42
N ARG A 196 11.40 -0.65 -14.27
CA ARG A 196 11.34 -1.93 -14.99
C ARG A 196 10.59 -3.01 -14.23
N ASN A 197 10.08 -2.68 -13.03
CA ASN A 197 9.44 -3.64 -12.13
C ASN A 197 10.34 -4.85 -11.86
N ARG A 198 11.63 -4.59 -11.63
CA ARG A 198 12.67 -5.62 -11.47
C ARG A 198 13.29 -5.51 -10.08
N LEU A 199 13.34 -6.63 -9.40
CA LEU A 199 13.93 -6.80 -8.09
C LEU A 199 14.86 -7.99 -8.13
N ILE A 200 16.15 -7.78 -7.84
CA ILE A 200 17.16 -8.84 -7.80
C ILE A 200 17.53 -9.08 -6.34
N LEU A 201 17.51 -10.34 -5.96
CA LEU A 201 17.76 -10.81 -4.61
C LEU A 201 18.93 -11.79 -4.59
N SER A 202 19.51 -11.99 -3.40
CA SER A 202 20.64 -12.89 -3.18
C SER A 202 20.47 -13.64 -1.88
N GLU A 203 20.46 -14.97 -1.96
CA GLU A 203 20.54 -15.85 -0.80
C GLU A 203 21.94 -15.80 -0.18
N ARG A 204 23.00 -15.74 -1.01
CA ARG A 204 24.39 -15.60 -0.54
C ARG A 204 24.63 -14.34 0.29
N ALA A 205 23.98 -13.23 -0.08
CA ALA A 205 24.09 -11.98 0.68
C ALA A 205 23.39 -12.11 2.04
N ALA A 206 22.22 -12.74 2.09
CA ALA A 206 21.50 -13.02 3.32
C ALA A 206 22.31 -13.93 4.26
N GLU A 207 22.89 -14.99 3.75
CA GLU A 207 23.72 -15.91 4.55
C GLU A 207 24.98 -15.23 5.12
N ARG A 208 25.62 -14.34 4.35
CA ARG A 208 26.78 -13.57 4.84
C ARG A 208 26.39 -12.64 5.99
N GLU A 209 25.22 -11.99 5.89
CA GLU A 209 24.71 -11.12 6.95
C GLU A 209 24.44 -11.94 8.22
N ALA A 210 23.70 -13.03 8.10
CA ALA A 210 23.40 -13.90 9.22
C ALA A 210 24.67 -14.47 9.90
N ARG A 211 25.74 -14.69 9.14
CA ARG A 211 27.04 -15.08 9.71
C ARG A 211 27.77 -13.93 10.40
N SER A 212 27.62 -12.69 9.89
CA SER A 212 28.22 -11.51 10.50
C SER A 212 27.60 -11.22 11.86
N GLU A 213 26.28 -11.24 11.94
CA GLU A 213 25.53 -11.03 13.19
C GLU A 213 25.88 -12.05 14.28
N ARG A 214 26.09 -13.34 13.89
CA ARG A 214 26.51 -14.39 14.84
C ARG A 214 27.92 -14.22 15.36
N ARG A 215 28.78 -13.42 14.70
CA ARG A 215 30.16 -13.16 15.15
C ARG A 215 30.26 -11.97 16.08
N GLU A 216 29.27 -11.08 16.05
CA GLU A 216 29.20 -9.89 16.88
C GLU A 216 28.51 -10.13 18.23
N GLN A 217 27.86 -11.30 18.41
CA GLN A 217 27.29 -11.79 19.67
C GLN A 217 28.30 -12.66 20.43
#